data_4d208eed4f4374a07816b3de11016846
#
_entry.id   4d208eed4f4374a07816b3de11016846
#
_cell.length_a   1.000
_cell.length_b   1.000
_cell.length_c   1.000
_cell.angle_alpha   90.00
_cell.angle_beta   90.00
_cell.angle_gamma   90.00
#
_symmetry.space_group_name_H-M   'P 1'
#
loop_
_entity.id
_entity.type
_entity.pdbx_description
1 polymer ?
#
loop_
_entity_poly.entity_id
_entity_poly.type
_entity_poly.pdbx_seq_one_letter_code
_entity_poly.pdbx_strand_id
1 'polypeptide(L)'
;MHTQYKVRRVNAVLQHPDPDKHFMLANLDYSVVGNADVQILECKTAGEHGAKLWRDGIPLYVLCQVQHQLAVTGKKAAHVCVLICGHETRIFKVTRSESVIQHIVNAERYFWDCVEKDIPPDADASESAAKALQLLYPAHVPLSVEDLSHDPHANQLFDQLIKMKADLQDQQEH
;
A
#
# COMPACT_ATOMS: atom_id res chain seq x y z
N MET A 1 14.70 4.50 -24.75
CA MET A 1 15.73 5.48 -24.35
C MET A 1 16.49 4.85 -23.19
N HIS A 2 17.72 4.36 -23.44
CA HIS A 2 18.55 3.81 -22.37
C HIS A 2 19.15 4.98 -21.60
N THR A 3 18.83 5.08 -20.29
CA THR A 3 19.48 6.06 -19.44
C THR A 3 20.93 5.59 -19.17
N GLN A 4 21.93 6.40 -19.48
CA GLN A 4 23.34 6.08 -19.23
C GLN A 4 23.72 6.30 -17.75
N TYR A 5 22.79 6.08 -16.81
CA TYR A 5 23.08 6.28 -15.41
C TYR A 5 23.82 5.08 -14.84
N LYS A 6 24.90 5.35 -14.12
CA LYS A 6 25.56 4.35 -13.33
C LYS A 6 24.69 3.97 -12.13
N VAL A 7 24.40 2.69 -11.96
CA VAL A 7 23.61 2.19 -10.84
C VAL A 7 24.45 1.27 -9.95
N ARG A 8 24.12 1.24 -8.67
CA ARG A 8 24.72 0.36 -7.67
C ARG A 8 23.62 -0.34 -6.89
N ARG A 9 23.69 -1.66 -6.79
CA ARG A 9 22.77 -2.45 -5.99
C ARG A 9 22.88 -2.06 -4.50
N VAL A 10 21.75 -1.97 -3.83
CA VAL A 10 21.68 -1.68 -2.39
C VAL A 10 21.30 -2.98 -1.67
N ASN A 11 22.27 -3.55 -0.93
CA ASN A 11 22.07 -4.79 -0.17
C ASN A 11 21.99 -4.45 1.33
N ALA A 12 21.07 -3.55 1.67
CA ALA A 12 20.89 -3.09 3.05
C ALA A 12 19.43 -2.72 3.30
N VAL A 13 18.97 -2.95 4.52
CA VAL A 13 17.75 -2.33 5.04
C VAL A 13 18.13 -0.93 5.52
N LEU A 14 17.45 0.07 5.00
CA LEU A 14 17.64 1.46 5.38
C LEU A 14 16.55 1.84 6.37
N GLN A 15 16.91 2.55 7.42
CA GLN A 15 16.00 3.06 8.44
C GLN A 15 15.90 4.58 8.34
N HIS A 16 14.72 5.11 8.59
CA HIS A 16 14.52 6.56 8.63
C HIS A 16 15.44 7.18 9.70
N PRO A 17 16.17 8.30 9.41
CA PRO A 17 17.13 8.89 10.34
C PRO A 17 16.51 9.57 11.56
N ASP A 18 15.24 9.93 11.48
CA ASP A 18 14.49 10.52 12.60
C ASP A 18 14.07 9.41 13.57
N PRO A 19 14.48 9.48 14.87
CA PRO A 19 14.12 8.48 15.87
C PRO A 19 12.62 8.22 15.99
N ASP A 20 11.79 9.27 15.85
CA ASP A 20 10.34 9.13 15.91
C ASP A 20 9.72 8.38 14.73
N LYS A 21 10.54 8.04 13.73
CA LYS A 21 10.14 7.31 12.52
C LYS A 21 10.99 6.05 12.29
N HIS A 22 11.63 5.52 13.32
CA HIS A 22 12.46 4.32 13.20
C HIS A 22 11.67 3.06 12.81
N PHE A 23 10.35 3.08 12.88
CA PHE A 23 9.48 2.04 12.33
C PHE A 23 9.51 2.02 10.79
N MET A 24 9.91 3.12 10.15
CA MET A 24 10.00 3.21 8.70
C MET A 24 11.31 2.59 8.19
N LEU A 25 11.18 1.46 7.52
CA LEU A 25 12.29 0.72 6.92
C LEU A 25 12.11 0.59 5.42
N ALA A 26 13.18 0.73 4.64
CA ALA A 26 13.12 0.60 3.19
C ALA A 26 14.24 -0.27 2.64
N ASN A 27 13.92 -1.11 1.68
CA ASN A 27 14.85 -1.77 0.78
C ASN A 27 14.80 -1.07 -0.57
N LEU A 28 15.97 -0.81 -1.16
CA LEU A 28 16.09 -0.27 -2.50
C LEU A 28 16.69 -1.33 -3.41
N ASP A 29 16.21 -1.44 -4.64
CA ASP A 29 16.85 -2.29 -5.63
C ASP A 29 18.23 -1.71 -6.01
N TYR A 30 18.24 -0.44 -6.44
CA TYR A 30 19.45 0.24 -6.85
C TYR A 30 19.48 1.71 -6.43
N SER A 31 20.69 2.20 -6.15
CA SER A 31 20.98 3.64 -6.11
C SER A 31 21.55 4.11 -7.44
N VAL A 32 21.13 5.28 -7.90
CA VAL A 32 21.71 5.96 -9.08
C VAL A 32 22.89 6.81 -8.61
N VAL A 33 24.05 6.58 -9.21
CA VAL A 33 25.31 7.19 -8.78
C VAL A 33 25.62 8.44 -9.62
N GLY A 34 25.97 9.53 -8.93
CA GLY A 34 26.43 10.76 -9.60
C GLY A 34 25.32 11.54 -10.31
N ASN A 35 24.04 11.30 -9.97
CA ASN A 35 22.91 12.02 -10.53
C ASN A 35 22.17 12.79 -9.42
N ALA A 36 22.08 14.12 -9.59
CA ALA A 36 21.41 14.98 -8.63
C ALA A 36 19.88 15.02 -8.82
N ASP A 37 19.39 14.62 -9.99
CA ASP A 37 17.96 14.69 -10.34
C ASP A 37 17.18 13.44 -9.95
N VAL A 38 17.81 12.25 -10.07
CA VAL A 38 17.22 10.96 -9.70
C VAL A 38 18.25 10.12 -8.95
N GLN A 39 17.89 9.61 -7.76
CA GLN A 39 18.85 8.91 -6.90
C GLN A 39 18.49 7.44 -6.63
N ILE A 40 17.27 7.01 -6.95
CA ILE A 40 16.77 5.65 -6.74
C ILE A 40 16.33 5.07 -8.08
N LEU A 41 16.57 3.78 -8.28
CA LEU A 41 15.95 2.99 -9.34
C LEU A 41 15.25 1.80 -8.72
N GLU A 42 13.94 1.76 -8.88
CA GLU A 42 13.05 0.65 -8.51
C GLU A 42 12.71 -0.16 -9.75
N CYS A 43 12.83 -1.49 -9.68
CA CYS A 43 12.59 -2.40 -10.78
C CYS A 43 11.32 -3.24 -10.53
N LYS A 44 10.44 -3.28 -11.52
CA LYS A 44 9.21 -4.05 -11.47
C LYS A 44 9.08 -4.97 -12.68
N THR A 45 8.38 -6.06 -12.50
CA THR A 45 7.93 -6.92 -13.59
C THR A 45 6.42 -7.05 -13.55
N ALA A 46 5.78 -7.05 -14.71
CA ALA A 46 4.33 -7.23 -14.84
C ALA A 46 4.05 -8.28 -15.91
N GLY A 47 3.37 -9.36 -15.53
CA GLY A 47 2.83 -10.34 -16.48
C GLY A 47 1.55 -9.80 -17.14
N GLU A 48 0.91 -10.62 -17.96
CA GLU A 48 -0.25 -10.24 -18.75
C GLU A 48 -1.40 -9.64 -17.90
N HIS A 49 -1.73 -10.27 -16.77
CA HIS A 49 -2.78 -9.76 -15.88
C HIS A 49 -2.38 -8.44 -15.20
N GLY A 50 -1.12 -8.32 -14.78
CA GLY A 50 -0.59 -7.12 -14.15
C GLY A 50 -0.37 -5.95 -15.10
N ALA A 51 -0.18 -6.20 -16.39
CA ALA A 51 0.06 -5.18 -17.41
C ALA A 51 -1.05 -4.13 -17.48
N LYS A 52 -2.29 -4.52 -17.20
CA LYS A 52 -3.46 -3.61 -17.19
C LYS A 52 -3.28 -2.48 -16.18
N LEU A 53 -2.64 -2.73 -15.04
CA LEU A 53 -2.41 -1.74 -13.99
C LEU A 53 -1.42 -0.64 -14.41
N TRP A 54 -0.59 -0.91 -15.43
CA TRP A 54 0.43 0.02 -15.95
C TRP A 54 -0.04 0.79 -17.19
N ARG A 55 -1.30 0.61 -17.59
CA ARG A 55 -1.82 1.24 -18.82
C ARG A 55 -1.79 2.76 -18.71
N ASP A 56 -2.27 3.29 -17.60
CA ASP A 56 -2.46 4.72 -17.37
C ASP A 56 -1.33 5.35 -16.54
N GLY A 57 -0.27 4.61 -16.27
CA GLY A 57 0.89 5.08 -15.50
C GLY A 57 1.34 4.11 -14.44
N ILE A 58 1.90 4.64 -13.35
CA ILE A 58 2.39 3.85 -12.22
C ILE A 58 1.20 3.45 -11.34
N PRO A 59 1.02 2.17 -11.00
CA PRO A 59 0.01 1.75 -10.04
C PRO A 59 0.19 2.43 -8.67
N LEU A 60 -0.92 2.76 -8.01
CA LEU A 60 -0.91 3.51 -6.75
C LEU A 60 -0.04 2.84 -5.67
N TYR A 61 -0.10 1.53 -5.53
CA TYR A 61 0.70 0.80 -4.54
C TYR A 61 2.21 0.92 -4.78
N VAL A 62 2.65 0.98 -6.06
CA VAL A 62 4.05 1.22 -6.41
C VAL A 62 4.43 2.67 -6.12
N LEU A 63 3.53 3.61 -6.40
CA LEU A 63 3.74 5.02 -6.08
C LEU A 63 3.92 5.23 -4.58
N CYS A 64 3.07 4.61 -3.75
CA CYS A 64 3.19 4.64 -2.30
C CYS A 64 4.52 4.04 -1.83
N GLN A 65 4.91 2.88 -2.36
CA GLN A 65 6.20 2.25 -2.05
C GLN A 65 7.38 3.19 -2.35
N VAL A 66 7.38 3.82 -3.52
CA VAL A 66 8.47 4.73 -3.93
C VAL A 66 8.49 6.00 -3.09
N GLN A 67 7.33 6.57 -2.75
CA GLN A 67 7.26 7.73 -1.86
C GLN A 67 7.75 7.39 -0.44
N HIS A 68 7.43 6.19 0.06
CA HIS A 68 8.00 5.68 1.31
C HIS A 68 9.54 5.56 1.24
N GLN A 69 10.09 4.96 0.16
CA GLN A 69 11.54 4.88 -0.04
C GLN A 69 12.19 6.28 -0.08
N LEU A 70 11.54 7.26 -0.73
CA LEU A 70 11.99 8.64 -0.76
C LEU A 70 11.91 9.30 0.63
N ALA A 71 10.89 8.97 1.44
CA ALA A 71 10.76 9.44 2.81
C ALA A 71 11.93 8.95 3.68
N VAL A 72 12.16 7.63 3.69
CA VAL A 72 13.22 6.99 4.49
C VAL A 72 14.61 7.49 4.12
N THR A 73 14.87 7.69 2.83
CA THR A 73 16.22 8.04 2.33
C THR A 73 16.49 9.53 2.23
N GLY A 74 15.47 10.38 2.36
CA GLY A 74 15.58 11.82 2.12
C GLY A 74 15.90 12.19 0.67
N LYS A 75 15.74 11.24 -0.30
CA LYS A 75 16.04 11.46 -1.71
C LYS A 75 14.94 12.26 -2.41
N LYS A 76 15.30 12.88 -3.55
CA LYS A 76 14.43 13.82 -4.27
C LYS A 76 13.54 13.15 -5.30
N ALA A 77 14.05 12.11 -5.98
CA ALA A 77 13.31 11.41 -7.01
C ALA A 77 13.83 9.97 -7.23
N ALA A 78 12.96 9.16 -7.78
CA ALA A 78 13.23 7.80 -8.21
C ALA A 78 12.81 7.58 -9.67
N HIS A 79 13.46 6.66 -10.36
CA HIS A 79 12.94 6.03 -11.55
C HIS A 79 12.30 4.70 -11.17
N VAL A 80 11.11 4.44 -11.70
CA VAL A 80 10.46 3.13 -11.69
C VAL A 80 10.58 2.54 -13.09
N CYS A 81 11.32 1.45 -13.19
CA CYS A 81 11.49 0.71 -14.44
C CYS A 81 10.65 -0.56 -14.37
N VAL A 82 9.66 -0.71 -15.24
CA VAL A 82 8.83 -1.90 -15.34
C VAL A 82 9.09 -2.64 -16.64
N LEU A 83 9.32 -3.96 -16.54
CA LEU A 83 9.34 -4.89 -17.66
C LEU A 83 7.98 -5.57 -17.78
N ILE A 84 7.25 -5.27 -18.85
CA ILE A 84 5.90 -5.76 -19.11
C ILE A 84 5.98 -6.95 -20.07
N CYS A 85 5.37 -8.07 -19.68
CA CYS A 85 5.31 -9.31 -20.46
C CYS A 85 6.66 -9.80 -20.99
N GLY A 86 7.78 -9.41 -20.36
CA GLY A 86 9.13 -9.82 -20.72
C GLY A 86 9.73 -9.11 -21.95
N HIS A 87 9.02 -8.20 -22.60
CA HIS A 87 9.49 -7.57 -23.85
C HIS A 87 9.32 -6.04 -23.90
N GLU A 88 8.40 -5.45 -23.15
CA GLU A 88 8.20 -4.00 -23.14
C GLU A 88 8.78 -3.40 -21.86
N THR A 89 9.65 -2.40 -22.01
CA THR A 89 10.19 -1.67 -20.85
C THR A 89 9.66 -0.25 -20.84
N ARG A 90 9.10 0.16 -19.69
CA ARG A 90 8.71 1.55 -19.42
C ARG A 90 9.46 2.09 -18.23
N ILE A 91 9.84 3.38 -18.30
CA ILE A 91 10.52 4.09 -17.21
C ILE A 91 9.71 5.33 -16.86
N PHE A 92 9.38 5.44 -15.59
CA PHE A 92 8.64 6.57 -15.03
C PHE A 92 9.52 7.30 -14.01
N LYS A 93 9.48 8.62 -14.02
CA LYS A 93 10.10 9.42 -12.95
C LYS A 93 9.07 9.76 -11.89
N VAL A 94 9.38 9.44 -10.65
CA VAL A 94 8.59 9.80 -9.47
C VAL A 94 9.37 10.83 -8.68
N THR A 95 8.82 12.02 -8.56
CA THR A 95 9.38 13.08 -7.72
C THR A 95 8.82 12.96 -6.31
N ARG A 96 9.63 13.26 -5.32
CA ARG A 96 9.23 13.31 -3.91
C ARG A 96 8.07 14.28 -3.72
N SER A 97 7.03 13.84 -3.03
CA SER A 97 5.86 14.64 -2.68
C SER A 97 5.65 14.62 -1.16
N GLU A 98 5.89 15.75 -0.52
CA GLU A 98 5.75 15.85 0.94
C GLU A 98 4.30 15.60 1.40
N SER A 99 3.31 16.04 0.62
CA SER A 99 1.90 15.80 0.96
C SER A 99 1.57 14.31 0.95
N VAL A 100 2.01 13.57 -0.07
CA VAL A 100 1.81 12.11 -0.14
C VAL A 100 2.58 11.40 0.97
N ILE A 101 3.83 11.80 1.21
CA ILE A 101 4.67 11.23 2.27
C ILE A 101 4.02 11.45 3.64
N GLN A 102 3.45 12.61 3.91
CA GLN A 102 2.78 12.87 5.19
C GLN A 102 1.58 11.94 5.42
N HIS A 103 0.80 11.65 4.38
CA HIS A 103 -0.30 10.68 4.48
C HIS A 103 0.22 9.26 4.75
N ILE A 104 1.29 8.85 4.07
CA ILE A 104 1.93 7.55 4.29
C ILE A 104 2.44 7.45 5.73
N VAL A 105 3.21 8.44 6.20
CA VAL A 105 3.76 8.47 7.56
C VAL A 105 2.66 8.40 8.63
N ASN A 106 1.55 9.10 8.44
CA ASN A 106 0.43 9.07 9.39
C ASN A 106 -0.22 7.67 9.44
N ALA A 107 -0.44 7.05 8.28
CA ALA A 107 -1.01 5.71 8.20
C ALA A 107 -0.08 4.65 8.82
N GLU A 108 1.22 4.73 8.52
CA GLU A 108 2.23 3.82 9.05
C GLU A 108 2.40 3.99 10.57
N ARG A 109 2.35 5.23 11.08
CA ARG A 109 2.40 5.50 12.52
C ARG A 109 1.19 4.92 13.23
N TYR A 110 -0.01 5.13 12.70
CA TYR A 110 -1.23 4.51 13.25
C TYR A 110 -1.10 2.98 13.33
N PHE A 111 -0.62 2.37 12.24
CA PHE A 111 -0.43 0.91 12.22
C PHE A 111 0.65 0.47 13.23
N TRP A 112 1.76 1.23 13.33
CA TRP A 112 2.83 0.92 14.28
C TRP A 112 2.36 1.04 15.72
N ASP A 113 1.55 2.05 16.04
CA ASP A 113 0.91 2.20 17.35
C ASP A 113 0.01 0.98 17.69
N CYS A 114 -0.69 0.42 16.71
CA CYS A 114 -1.45 -0.82 16.89
C CYS A 114 -0.52 -2.00 17.24
N VAL A 115 0.62 -2.10 16.56
CA VAL A 115 1.63 -3.14 16.83
C VAL A 115 2.22 -3.01 18.24
N GLU A 116 2.60 -1.79 18.66
CA GLU A 116 3.19 -1.55 19.98
C GLU A 116 2.21 -1.80 21.12
N LYS A 117 0.93 -1.52 20.89
CA LYS A 117 -0.15 -1.73 21.89
C LYS A 117 -0.73 -3.14 21.87
N ASP A 118 -0.31 -3.98 20.91
CA ASP A 118 -0.90 -5.30 20.65
C ASP A 118 -2.42 -5.24 20.43
N ILE A 119 -2.90 -4.20 19.75
CA ILE A 119 -4.29 -3.96 19.42
C ILE A 119 -4.44 -4.03 17.89
N PRO A 120 -5.23 -4.97 17.35
CA PRO A 120 -5.47 -5.02 15.91
C PRO A 120 -6.06 -3.70 15.40
N PRO A 121 -5.68 -3.25 14.19
CA PRO A 121 -6.36 -2.12 13.56
C PRO A 121 -7.83 -2.46 13.29
N ASP A 122 -8.67 -1.42 13.20
CA ASP A 122 -10.07 -1.59 12.87
C ASP A 122 -10.23 -2.37 11.56
N ALA A 123 -11.18 -3.30 11.55
CA ALA A 123 -11.48 -4.08 10.35
C ALA A 123 -12.03 -3.14 9.26
N ASP A 124 -11.41 -3.21 8.10
CA ASP A 124 -11.91 -2.56 6.89
C ASP A 124 -12.61 -3.57 5.97
N ALA A 125 -13.08 -3.14 4.80
CA ALA A 125 -13.72 -4.02 3.83
C ALA A 125 -12.73 -4.83 2.98
N SER A 126 -11.44 -4.89 3.36
CA SER A 126 -10.42 -5.61 2.62
C SER A 126 -10.53 -7.14 2.82
N GLU A 127 -10.09 -7.87 1.80
CA GLU A 127 -10.00 -9.34 1.89
C GLU A 127 -9.00 -9.78 2.98
N SER A 128 -7.96 -8.99 3.24
CA SER A 128 -6.98 -9.26 4.31
C SER A 128 -7.60 -9.11 5.70
N ALA A 129 -8.43 -8.08 5.93
CA ALA A 129 -9.16 -7.93 7.19
C ALA A 129 -10.15 -9.07 7.42
N ALA A 130 -10.89 -9.49 6.39
CA ALA A 130 -11.78 -10.63 6.47
C ALA A 130 -11.04 -11.94 6.84
N LYS A 131 -9.89 -12.19 6.22
CA LYS A 131 -9.03 -13.35 6.56
C LYS A 131 -8.49 -13.26 7.99
N ALA A 132 -8.07 -12.08 8.44
CA ALA A 132 -7.60 -11.88 9.81
C ALA A 132 -8.71 -12.16 10.83
N LEU A 133 -9.94 -11.68 10.58
CA LEU A 133 -11.09 -11.98 11.45
C LEU A 133 -11.40 -13.47 11.50
N GLN A 134 -11.33 -14.19 10.36
CA GLN A 134 -11.52 -15.64 10.34
C GLN A 134 -10.44 -16.40 11.14
N LEU A 135 -9.20 -15.90 11.17
CA LEU A 135 -8.13 -16.49 11.99
C LEU A 135 -8.31 -16.19 13.48
N LEU A 136 -8.76 -14.99 13.83
CA LEU A 136 -9.03 -14.59 15.22
C LEU A 136 -10.27 -15.31 15.80
N TYR A 137 -11.27 -15.55 14.96
CA TYR A 137 -12.53 -16.20 15.33
C TYR A 137 -12.81 -17.44 14.49
N PRO A 138 -11.96 -18.49 14.61
CA PRO A 138 -12.02 -19.67 13.73
C PRO A 138 -13.21 -20.58 13.99
N ALA A 139 -13.82 -20.49 15.16
CA ALA A 139 -14.91 -21.35 15.59
C ALA A 139 -16.18 -20.55 15.86
N HIS A 140 -17.31 -21.10 15.46
CA HIS A 140 -18.64 -20.66 15.87
C HIS A 140 -19.32 -21.79 16.64
N VAL A 141 -20.22 -21.44 17.54
CA VAL A 141 -21.06 -22.45 18.20
C VAL A 141 -22.18 -22.81 17.23
N PRO A 142 -22.24 -24.06 16.73
CA PRO A 142 -23.31 -24.47 15.81
C PRO A 142 -24.67 -24.25 16.44
N LEU A 143 -25.62 -23.70 15.67
CA LEU A 143 -27.00 -23.43 16.10
C LEU A 143 -27.11 -22.37 17.20
N SER A 144 -26.06 -21.64 17.55
CA SER A 144 -26.19 -20.50 18.45
C SER A 144 -26.83 -19.32 17.71
N VAL A 145 -27.72 -18.63 18.39
CA VAL A 145 -28.33 -17.38 17.93
C VAL A 145 -28.07 -16.33 19.00
N GLU A 146 -27.42 -15.25 18.58
CA GLU A 146 -27.21 -14.07 19.42
C GLU A 146 -28.27 -13.04 19.07
N ASP A 147 -29.04 -12.60 20.08
CA ASP A 147 -30.03 -11.54 19.89
C ASP A 147 -29.39 -10.16 20.04
N LEU A 148 -29.12 -9.52 18.91
CA LEU A 148 -28.53 -8.17 18.82
C LEU A 148 -29.61 -7.07 18.74
N SER A 149 -30.91 -7.38 18.94
CA SER A 149 -31.98 -6.39 18.83
C SER A 149 -31.84 -5.23 19.82
N HIS A 150 -31.16 -5.46 20.94
CA HIS A 150 -30.88 -4.45 21.97
C HIS A 150 -29.55 -3.71 21.81
N ASP A 151 -28.76 -4.03 20.77
CA ASP A 151 -27.52 -3.33 20.45
C ASP A 151 -27.77 -2.24 19.38
N PRO A 152 -27.78 -0.94 19.77
CA PRO A 152 -28.06 0.15 18.83
C PRO A 152 -27.00 0.25 17.71
N HIS A 153 -25.75 -0.12 18.02
CA HIS A 153 -24.67 -0.06 17.02
C HIS A 153 -24.81 -1.17 15.98
N ALA A 154 -25.11 -2.40 16.41
CA ALA A 154 -25.38 -3.51 15.49
C ALA A 154 -26.57 -3.20 14.58
N ASN A 155 -27.66 -2.65 15.13
CA ASN A 155 -28.84 -2.25 14.35
C ASN A 155 -28.51 -1.16 13.33
N GLN A 156 -27.75 -0.13 13.72
CA GLN A 156 -27.31 0.92 12.79
C GLN A 156 -26.47 0.36 11.63
N LEU A 157 -25.52 -0.54 11.92
CA LEU A 157 -24.69 -1.19 10.89
C LEU A 157 -25.55 -2.05 9.94
N PHE A 158 -26.55 -2.75 10.48
CA PHE A 158 -27.46 -3.57 9.69
C PHE A 158 -28.30 -2.72 8.73
N ASP A 159 -28.85 -1.60 9.21
CA ASP A 159 -29.63 -0.68 8.38
C ASP A 159 -28.77 -0.06 7.27
N GLN A 160 -27.53 0.32 7.58
CA GLN A 160 -26.57 0.80 6.59
C GLN A 160 -26.28 -0.26 5.52
N LEU A 161 -26.06 -1.51 5.92
CA LEU A 161 -25.82 -2.62 5.00
C LEU A 161 -26.99 -2.86 4.05
N ILE A 162 -28.25 -2.83 4.58
CA ILE A 162 -29.45 -2.97 3.76
C ILE A 162 -29.52 -1.86 2.72
N LYS A 163 -29.31 -0.61 3.13
CA LYS A 163 -29.34 0.54 2.23
C LYS A 163 -28.27 0.42 1.14
N MET A 164 -27.01 0.11 1.52
CA MET A 164 -25.92 -0.06 0.54
C MET A 164 -26.18 -1.19 -0.46
N LYS A 165 -26.82 -2.28 -0.03
CA LYS A 165 -27.21 -3.38 -0.94
C LYS A 165 -28.28 -2.95 -1.92
N ALA A 166 -29.28 -2.18 -1.50
CA ALA A 166 -30.31 -1.64 -2.38
C ALA A 166 -29.71 -0.68 -3.42
N ASP A 167 -28.86 0.26 -2.98
CA ASP A 167 -28.17 1.21 -3.84
C ASP A 167 -27.29 0.50 -4.91
N LEU A 168 -26.65 -0.62 -4.52
CA LEU A 168 -25.82 -1.40 -5.43
C LEU A 168 -26.65 -2.14 -6.50
N GLN A 169 -27.83 -2.67 -6.13
CA GLN A 169 -28.74 -3.31 -7.06
C GLN A 169 -29.28 -2.31 -8.11
N ASP A 170 -29.68 -1.12 -7.66
CA ASP A 170 -30.14 -0.06 -8.57
C ASP A 170 -29.07 0.38 -9.58
N GLN A 171 -27.79 0.37 -9.18
CA GLN A 171 -26.67 0.68 -10.07
C GLN A 171 -26.33 -0.43 -11.07
N GLN A 172 -26.73 -1.66 -10.82
CA GLN A 172 -26.50 -2.79 -11.73
C GLN A 172 -27.62 -2.96 -12.76
N GLU A 173 -28.79 -2.37 -12.53
CA GLU A 173 -29.95 -2.42 -13.43
C GLU A 173 -29.99 -1.25 -14.43
N HIS A 174 -29.06 -0.29 -14.32
CA HIS A 174 -28.89 0.85 -15.23
C HIS A 174 -27.55 0.80 -15.97
#